data_31721bff2d9206c30c97c8abae23308f
#
_entry.id   31721bff2d9206c30c97c8abae23308f
#
_cell.length_a   1.000
_cell.length_b   1.000
_cell.length_c   1.000
_cell.angle_alpha   90.00
_cell.angle_beta   90.00
_cell.angle_gamma   90.00
#
_symmetry.space_group_name_H-M   'P 1'
#
loop_
_entity.id
_entity.type
_entity.pdbx_description
1 polymer ?
#
loop_
_entity_poly.entity_id
_entity_poly.type
_entity_poly.pdbx_seq_one_letter_code
_entity_poly.pdbx_strand_id
1 'polypeptide(L)'
;MKLRPSFPEISVDNPFANCKLEREPFAKILTSVIDCAEGGFTMALNGSWGTGKTTFVRMWQKYLEKSGYKTAYINAWEMDFTTNPLVSILGEVGSLTGKDRRAFKKIIKALPKSVRLGAEGFISTYTGQGAIKNLFNRHKSFDEDITSYCDQKDALQQFRSELQNFIEVNCGGKPLVFFIDELDRCRPDYAVEFLERIKHFFCVDNIIFIVSVDKKHLAESVKGHYGSADIDTDEYLRRFFDIEYDLPCPELKAFCEYVFKRENLNGVQTDKEKDILLDIILMLVQSENITLRQVERYISQLKLCYASYRELLIWHDLAAFLIFHKHFNPEIYDNLKASRYDVNSLSKLLSDKYGSWLRKEAHKGPYKMSYLVINLLYRYNKQLGIDGIPYRGDYRRLDKLPVLNFEPHKVEHTYAYTLIRDLEKINDGIALSDLYHLIDISLPFTKDDLPEARAIQ
;
A
#
# COMPACT_ATOMS: atom_id res chain seq x y z
N MET A 1 19.98 11.58 -1.93
CA MET A 1 18.52 11.44 -2.05
C MET A 1 18.15 10.00 -1.77
N LYS A 2 17.25 9.71 -0.82
CA LYS A 2 16.71 8.35 -0.63
C LYS A 2 15.57 8.17 -1.63
N LEU A 3 15.72 7.23 -2.54
CA LEU A 3 14.72 6.90 -3.56
C LEU A 3 13.60 5.98 -3.04
N ARG A 4 13.86 5.25 -1.96
CA ARG A 4 12.86 4.41 -1.31
C ARG A 4 12.24 5.17 -0.14
N PRO A 5 10.90 5.22 -0.05
CA PRO A 5 10.24 5.78 1.13
C PRO A 5 10.76 5.06 2.38
N SER A 6 11.14 5.81 3.40
CA SER A 6 11.46 5.21 4.68
C SER A 6 10.16 4.92 5.43
N PHE A 7 10.09 3.75 6.04
CA PHE A 7 9.01 3.46 6.97
C PHE A 7 8.94 4.57 8.05
N PRO A 8 7.75 5.05 8.42
CA PRO A 8 7.65 6.06 9.48
C PRO A 8 8.24 5.51 10.78
N GLU A 9 9.00 6.32 11.48
CA GLU A 9 9.50 5.97 12.78
C GLU A 9 8.33 5.85 13.77
N ILE A 10 8.23 4.69 14.43
CA ILE A 10 7.17 4.41 15.39
C ILE A 10 7.76 4.50 16.79
N SER A 11 7.37 5.55 17.51
CA SER A 11 7.77 5.72 18.91
C SER A 11 7.10 4.70 19.81
N VAL A 12 7.82 4.18 20.79
CA VAL A 12 7.27 3.28 21.80
C VAL A 12 6.32 4.02 22.74
N ASP A 13 6.65 5.28 23.10
CA ASP A 13 5.84 6.08 24.01
C ASP A 13 4.54 6.58 23.37
N ASN A 14 4.57 6.94 22.11
CA ASN A 14 3.39 7.35 21.34
C ASN A 14 3.39 6.71 19.96
N PRO A 15 2.90 5.47 19.82
CA PRO A 15 2.94 4.72 18.58
C PRO A 15 2.23 5.39 17.40
N PHE A 16 1.21 6.20 17.68
CA PHE A 16 0.41 6.89 16.66
C PHE A 16 0.82 8.35 16.42
N ALA A 17 1.89 8.87 17.05
CA ALA A 17 2.34 10.25 16.87
C ALA A 17 2.54 10.64 15.38
N ASN A 18 3.04 9.71 14.58
CA ASN A 18 3.27 9.90 13.16
C ASN A 18 2.16 9.34 12.27
N CYS A 19 1.00 8.96 12.84
CA CYS A 19 -0.16 8.50 12.10
C CYS A 19 -0.91 9.68 11.49
N LYS A 20 -0.77 9.88 10.18
CA LYS A 20 -1.45 10.96 9.44
C LYS A 20 -2.84 10.56 8.92
N LEU A 21 -3.27 9.34 9.21
CA LEU A 21 -4.54 8.77 8.77
C LEU A 21 -5.54 8.62 9.91
N GLU A 22 -5.26 9.24 11.06
CA GLU A 22 -6.14 9.24 12.25
C GLU A 22 -6.61 7.84 12.68
N ARG A 23 -5.73 6.83 12.63
CA ARG A 23 -6.09 5.43 12.83
C ARG A 23 -6.02 4.95 14.28
N GLU A 24 -5.58 5.78 15.21
CA GLU A 24 -5.55 5.44 16.65
C GLU A 24 -6.91 5.02 17.21
N PRO A 25 -8.05 5.67 16.87
CA PRO A 25 -9.36 5.24 17.33
C PRO A 25 -9.71 3.80 16.91
N PHE A 26 -9.33 3.40 15.69
CA PHE A 26 -9.56 2.03 15.21
C PHE A 26 -8.73 1.00 15.99
N ALA A 27 -7.47 1.33 16.29
CA ALA A 27 -6.64 0.46 17.13
C ALA A 27 -7.24 0.27 18.53
N LYS A 28 -7.81 1.33 19.12
CA LYS A 28 -8.50 1.26 20.43
C LYS A 28 -9.74 0.37 20.38
N ILE A 29 -10.57 0.53 19.34
CA ILE A 29 -11.76 -0.32 19.13
C ILE A 29 -11.35 -1.78 18.98
N LEU A 30 -10.37 -2.08 18.11
CA LEU A 30 -9.91 -3.44 17.90
C LEU A 30 -9.24 -4.03 19.14
N THR A 31 -8.57 -3.22 19.95
CA THR A 31 -8.03 -3.65 21.25
C THR A 31 -9.16 -4.01 22.22
N SER A 32 -10.26 -3.26 22.24
CA SER A 32 -11.43 -3.61 23.06
C SER A 32 -12.05 -4.94 22.63
N VAL A 33 -12.03 -5.27 21.34
CA VAL A 33 -12.47 -6.59 20.85
C VAL A 33 -11.55 -7.69 21.40
N ILE A 34 -10.23 -7.47 21.41
CA ILE A 34 -9.26 -8.40 22.01
C ILE A 34 -9.53 -8.58 23.51
N ASP A 35 -9.81 -7.50 24.23
CA ASP A 35 -10.06 -7.53 25.68
C ASP A 35 -11.35 -8.24 26.07
N CYS A 36 -12.38 -8.19 25.21
CA CYS A 36 -13.69 -8.80 25.47
C CYS A 36 -13.80 -10.24 25.00
N ALA A 37 -12.86 -10.72 24.18
CA ALA A 37 -12.94 -12.05 23.61
C ALA A 37 -12.54 -13.12 24.65
N GLU A 38 -13.40 -14.10 24.83
CA GLU A 38 -13.08 -15.32 25.59
C GLU A 38 -12.43 -16.34 24.62
N GLY A 39 -11.25 -16.82 24.95
CA GLY A 39 -10.50 -17.78 24.14
C GLY A 39 -9.65 -17.12 23.05
N GLY A 40 -9.19 -17.93 22.08
CA GLY A 40 -8.42 -17.50 20.94
C GLY A 40 -9.28 -17.30 19.70
N PHE A 41 -8.88 -16.37 18.80
CA PHE A 41 -9.55 -16.15 17.53
C PHE A 41 -8.58 -15.67 16.45
N THR A 42 -9.03 -15.73 15.20
CA THR A 42 -8.30 -15.20 14.04
C THR A 42 -9.11 -14.07 13.41
N MET A 43 -8.49 -12.90 13.30
CA MET A 43 -9.09 -11.71 12.66
C MET A 43 -8.42 -11.42 11.33
N ALA A 44 -9.20 -11.27 10.27
CA ALA A 44 -8.75 -10.67 9.02
C ALA A 44 -8.81 -9.14 9.11
N LEU A 45 -7.67 -8.47 8.99
CA LEU A 45 -7.59 -7.04 8.77
C LEU A 45 -7.50 -6.79 7.27
N ASN A 46 -8.66 -6.58 6.64
CA ASN A 46 -8.76 -6.44 5.20
C ASN A 46 -8.53 -5.00 4.74
N GLY A 47 -7.92 -4.85 3.59
CA GLY A 47 -7.76 -3.58 2.91
C GLY A 47 -6.92 -3.75 1.65
N SER A 48 -7.17 -2.92 0.63
CA SER A 48 -6.44 -2.98 -0.63
C SER A 48 -4.95 -2.67 -0.46
N TRP A 49 -4.14 -3.08 -1.41
CA TRP A 49 -2.71 -2.76 -1.40
C TRP A 49 -2.48 -1.24 -1.39
N GLY A 50 -1.47 -0.80 -0.66
CA GLY A 50 -1.12 0.61 -0.57
C GLY A 50 -2.01 1.47 0.32
N THR A 51 -2.97 0.90 1.08
CA THR A 51 -3.82 1.63 2.03
C THR A 51 -3.14 1.88 3.40
N GLY A 52 -1.90 1.41 3.58
CA GLY A 52 -1.15 1.59 4.82
C GLY A 52 -1.46 0.55 5.91
N LYS A 53 -1.91 -0.66 5.54
CA LYS A 53 -2.14 -1.79 6.48
C LYS A 53 -0.91 -2.08 7.34
N THR A 54 0.24 -2.32 6.72
CA THR A 54 1.50 -2.62 7.41
C THR A 54 1.87 -1.55 8.43
N THR A 55 1.73 -0.27 8.07
CA THR A 55 2.00 0.85 8.98
C THR A 55 1.05 0.83 10.17
N PHE A 56 -0.25 0.61 9.94
CA PHE A 56 -1.25 0.51 10.99
C PHE A 56 -0.96 -0.68 11.92
N VAL A 57 -0.71 -1.86 11.37
CA VAL A 57 -0.39 -3.07 12.14
C VAL A 57 0.83 -2.85 13.04
N ARG A 58 1.90 -2.25 12.52
CA ARG A 58 3.09 -1.95 13.31
C ARG A 58 2.85 -0.92 14.42
N MET A 59 2.04 0.11 14.16
CA MET A 59 1.64 1.08 15.17
C MET A 59 0.75 0.41 16.24
N TRP A 60 -0.20 -0.41 15.82
CA TRP A 60 -1.09 -1.14 16.73
C TRP A 60 -0.32 -2.18 17.55
N GLN A 61 0.64 -2.88 16.97
CA GLN A 61 1.56 -3.75 17.70
C GLN A 61 2.23 -3.00 18.87
N LYS A 62 2.83 -1.84 18.57
CA LYS A 62 3.51 -1.03 19.59
C LYS A 62 2.54 -0.50 20.66
N TYR A 63 1.32 -0.17 20.27
CA TYR A 63 0.26 0.23 21.19
C TYR A 63 -0.13 -0.91 22.16
N LEU A 64 -0.27 -2.14 21.67
CA LEU A 64 -0.52 -3.32 22.48
C LEU A 64 0.66 -3.62 23.42
N GLU A 65 1.91 -3.56 22.93
CA GLU A 65 3.11 -3.74 23.74
C GLU A 65 3.17 -2.74 24.90
N LYS A 66 2.88 -1.46 24.62
CA LYS A 66 2.78 -0.41 25.66
C LYS A 66 1.67 -0.73 26.68
N SER A 67 0.58 -1.35 26.24
CA SER A 67 -0.54 -1.78 27.08
C SER A 67 -0.26 -3.10 27.83
N GLY A 68 0.95 -3.65 27.72
CA GLY A 68 1.40 -4.85 28.45
C GLY A 68 1.05 -6.18 27.76
N TYR A 69 0.64 -6.17 26.50
CA TYR A 69 0.49 -7.41 25.72
C TYR A 69 1.83 -7.95 25.24
N LYS A 70 1.92 -9.25 25.11
CA LYS A 70 2.98 -9.87 24.33
C LYS A 70 2.54 -9.97 22.88
N THR A 71 3.39 -9.53 21.97
CA THR A 71 3.08 -9.54 20.54
C THR A 71 4.20 -10.17 19.75
N ALA A 72 3.85 -10.80 18.64
CA ALA A 72 4.77 -11.27 17.62
C ALA A 72 4.37 -10.71 16.26
N TYR A 73 5.34 -10.44 15.40
CA TYR A 73 5.09 -9.96 14.04
C TYR A 73 5.81 -10.83 13.04
N ILE A 74 5.07 -11.31 12.05
CA ILE A 74 5.57 -12.13 10.95
C ILE A 74 5.22 -11.42 9.64
N ASN A 75 6.24 -11.07 8.86
CA ASN A 75 6.05 -10.76 7.45
C ASN A 75 6.08 -12.09 6.68
N ALA A 76 4.91 -12.58 6.30
CA ALA A 76 4.79 -13.88 5.66
C ALA A 76 5.55 -13.93 4.33
N TRP A 77 5.55 -12.84 3.56
CA TRP A 77 6.26 -12.77 2.28
C TRP A 77 7.79 -12.82 2.44
N GLU A 78 8.35 -12.18 3.47
CA GLU A 78 9.77 -12.30 3.77
C GLU A 78 10.17 -13.73 4.16
N MET A 79 9.22 -14.51 4.72
CA MET A 79 9.44 -15.88 5.15
C MET A 79 9.05 -16.92 4.11
N ASP A 80 8.47 -16.54 2.98
CA ASP A 80 7.98 -17.45 1.93
C ASP A 80 9.09 -18.29 1.25
N PHE A 81 10.35 -17.96 1.46
CA PHE A 81 11.47 -18.83 1.07
C PHE A 81 11.55 -20.10 1.89
N THR A 82 10.91 -20.16 3.06
CA THR A 82 10.80 -21.36 3.87
C THR A 82 9.72 -22.29 3.31
N THR A 83 9.91 -23.58 3.40
CA THR A 83 8.92 -24.57 2.94
C THR A 83 7.81 -24.86 3.95
N ASN A 84 7.93 -24.38 5.19
CA ASN A 84 7.01 -24.71 6.26
C ASN A 84 6.66 -23.47 7.10
N PRO A 85 5.43 -22.94 6.96
CA PRO A 85 4.97 -21.76 7.72
C PRO A 85 5.03 -21.92 9.24
N LEU A 86 4.89 -23.13 9.74
CA LEU A 86 4.98 -23.44 11.17
C LEU A 86 6.33 -23.02 11.78
N VAL A 87 7.41 -23.11 10.99
CA VAL A 87 8.75 -22.70 11.41
C VAL A 87 8.80 -21.21 11.75
N SER A 88 8.16 -20.38 10.91
CA SER A 88 8.11 -18.92 11.13
C SER A 88 7.34 -18.58 12.41
N ILE A 89 6.18 -19.21 12.62
CA ILE A 89 5.36 -18.98 13.82
C ILE A 89 6.10 -19.42 15.09
N LEU A 90 6.68 -20.61 15.07
CA LEU A 90 7.43 -21.14 16.21
C LEU A 90 8.72 -20.35 16.49
N GLY A 91 9.36 -19.82 15.44
CA GLY A 91 10.51 -18.93 15.58
C GLY A 91 10.17 -17.69 16.42
N GLU A 92 9.02 -17.09 16.16
CA GLU A 92 8.54 -15.95 16.93
C GLU A 92 8.16 -16.32 18.36
N VAL A 93 7.51 -17.47 18.59
CA VAL A 93 7.29 -18.00 19.95
C VAL A 93 8.62 -18.16 20.68
N GLY A 94 9.63 -18.70 20.00
CA GLY A 94 10.97 -18.87 20.56
C GLY A 94 11.64 -17.54 20.95
N SER A 95 11.45 -16.49 20.13
CA SER A 95 12.00 -15.17 20.41
C SER A 95 11.41 -14.53 21.68
N LEU A 96 10.15 -14.81 21.98
CA LEU A 96 9.45 -14.31 23.17
C LEU A 96 9.95 -14.93 24.50
N THR A 97 10.64 -16.08 24.44
CA THR A 97 11.17 -16.74 25.66
C THR A 97 12.43 -16.05 26.21
N GLY A 98 13.04 -15.15 25.47
CA GLY A 98 14.26 -14.45 25.87
C GLY A 98 15.42 -15.44 26.15
N LYS A 99 16.02 -15.36 27.35
CA LYS A 99 17.16 -16.23 27.75
C LYS A 99 16.73 -17.63 28.24
N ASP A 100 15.52 -17.80 28.74
CA ASP A 100 15.02 -19.11 29.23
C ASP A 100 14.28 -19.87 28.12
N ARG A 101 15.03 -20.69 27.42
CA ARG A 101 14.52 -21.54 26.32
C ARG A 101 13.91 -22.86 26.78
N ARG A 102 13.78 -23.13 28.10
CA ARG A 102 13.27 -24.42 28.60
C ARG A 102 11.83 -24.67 28.20
N ALA A 103 10.98 -23.67 28.38
CA ALA A 103 9.57 -23.78 27.97
C ALA A 103 9.43 -23.98 26.46
N PHE A 104 10.18 -23.24 25.66
CA PHE A 104 10.17 -23.40 24.20
C PHE A 104 10.64 -24.78 23.76
N LYS A 105 11.68 -25.32 24.42
CA LYS A 105 12.15 -26.71 24.15
C LYS A 105 11.07 -27.76 24.41
N LYS A 106 10.21 -27.57 25.44
CA LYS A 106 9.06 -28.45 25.67
C LYS A 106 8.04 -28.39 24.55
N ILE A 107 7.68 -27.18 24.11
CA ILE A 107 6.79 -26.97 22.96
C ILE A 107 7.33 -27.70 21.72
N ILE A 108 8.60 -27.52 21.38
CA ILE A 108 9.22 -28.17 20.22
C ILE A 108 9.23 -29.69 20.37
N LYS A 109 9.51 -30.21 21.56
CA LYS A 109 9.51 -31.67 21.80
C LYS A 109 8.12 -32.31 21.68
N ALA A 110 7.07 -31.55 22.00
CA ALA A 110 5.69 -31.98 21.90
C ALA A 110 5.15 -32.00 20.46
N LEU A 111 5.85 -31.38 19.49
CA LEU A 111 5.44 -31.45 18.09
C LEU A 111 5.33 -32.86 17.56
N PRO A 112 4.31 -33.18 16.75
CA PRO A 112 4.22 -34.47 16.05
C PRO A 112 5.48 -34.77 15.26
N LYS A 113 5.91 -36.04 15.26
CA LYS A 113 7.15 -36.46 14.61
C LYS A 113 7.21 -36.12 13.13
N SER A 114 6.09 -36.26 12.43
CA SER A 114 5.96 -35.91 10.99
C SER A 114 6.24 -34.43 10.72
N VAL A 115 5.74 -33.54 11.59
CA VAL A 115 5.96 -32.09 11.49
C VAL A 115 7.39 -31.71 11.87
N ARG A 116 7.93 -32.34 12.90
CA ARG A 116 9.27 -32.10 13.38
C ARG A 116 10.35 -32.49 12.34
N LEU A 117 10.13 -33.60 11.61
CA LEU A 117 10.98 -34.00 10.50
C LEU A 117 11.05 -32.98 9.36
N GLY A 118 9.91 -32.36 9.02
CA GLY A 118 9.86 -31.28 8.01
C GLY A 118 10.52 -29.95 8.44
N ALA A 119 10.83 -29.78 9.72
CA ALA A 119 11.45 -28.60 10.30
C ALA A 119 12.85 -28.85 10.92
N GLU A 120 13.49 -29.92 10.58
CA GLU A 120 14.73 -30.39 11.26
C GLU A 120 15.87 -29.38 11.33
N GLY A 121 16.12 -28.66 10.23
CA GLY A 121 17.18 -27.66 10.19
C GLY A 121 16.97 -26.53 11.21
N PHE A 122 15.71 -26.07 11.36
CA PHE A 122 15.33 -25.06 12.34
C PHE A 122 15.40 -25.62 13.78
N ILE A 123 14.85 -26.81 14.00
CA ILE A 123 14.80 -27.45 15.32
C ILE A 123 16.21 -27.76 15.85
N SER A 124 17.13 -28.18 15.00
CA SER A 124 18.53 -28.46 15.40
C SER A 124 19.24 -27.24 15.97
N THR A 125 18.94 -26.05 15.39
CA THR A 125 19.50 -24.76 15.85
C THR A 125 19.06 -24.44 17.28
N TYR A 126 17.84 -24.80 17.66
CA TYR A 126 17.27 -24.48 18.97
C TYR A 126 17.45 -25.57 20.02
N THR A 127 17.56 -26.81 19.61
CA THR A 127 17.65 -27.96 20.54
C THR A 127 19.06 -28.47 20.74
N GLY A 128 20.01 -28.12 19.87
CA GLY A 128 21.40 -28.61 19.93
C GLY A 128 21.54 -30.10 19.62
N GLN A 129 20.52 -30.75 19.06
CA GLN A 129 20.57 -32.15 18.64
C GLN A 129 20.87 -32.24 17.14
N GLY A 130 21.94 -32.93 16.81
CA GLY A 130 22.35 -33.17 15.42
C GLY A 130 21.30 -33.93 14.62
N ALA A 131 21.33 -33.70 13.30
CA ALA A 131 20.40 -34.24 12.32
C ALA A 131 20.13 -35.74 12.50
N ILE A 132 18.85 -36.09 12.57
CA ILE A 132 18.40 -37.48 12.51
C ILE A 132 18.52 -37.94 11.05
N LYS A 133 19.57 -38.67 10.73
CA LYS A 133 19.74 -39.34 9.44
C LYS A 133 18.78 -40.53 9.33
N ASN A 134 18.04 -40.59 8.22
CA ASN A 134 17.32 -41.74 7.67
C ASN A 134 16.05 -42.21 8.38
N LEU A 135 14.92 -41.71 7.89
CA LEU A 135 13.59 -42.32 8.10
C LEU A 135 12.74 -42.40 6.80
N PHE A 136 13.39 -42.59 5.66
CA PHE A 136 12.67 -42.92 4.41
C PHE A 136 12.79 -44.44 4.18
N ASN A 137 11.65 -45.11 4.00
CA ASN A 137 11.35 -46.47 3.63
C ASN A 137 11.03 -47.41 4.80
N ARG A 138 9.77 -47.45 5.16
CA ARG A 138 9.10 -48.68 5.60
C ARG A 138 7.68 -48.68 5.11
N HIS A 139 7.27 -49.70 4.36
CA HIS A 139 5.86 -50.06 4.22
C HIS A 139 5.35 -50.37 5.63
N LYS A 140 4.51 -49.50 6.17
CA LYS A 140 3.86 -49.72 7.45
C LYS A 140 2.66 -50.62 7.26
N SER A 141 2.38 -51.49 8.24
CA SER A 141 1.12 -52.23 8.30
C SER A 141 -0.05 -51.27 8.68
N PHE A 142 -1.29 -51.66 8.39
CA PHE A 142 -2.47 -50.88 8.75
C PHE A 142 -2.54 -50.57 10.26
N ASP A 143 -2.13 -51.51 11.12
CA ASP A 143 -2.08 -51.33 12.57
C ASP A 143 -0.98 -50.34 12.99
N GLU A 144 0.15 -50.33 12.31
CA GLU A 144 1.20 -49.32 12.52
C GLU A 144 0.77 -47.93 12.08
N ASP A 145 -0.08 -47.81 11.03
CA ASP A 145 -0.63 -46.54 10.57
C ASP A 145 -1.65 -45.98 11.57
N ILE A 146 -2.54 -46.83 12.14
CA ILE A 146 -3.49 -46.43 13.19
C ILE A 146 -2.73 -45.99 14.45
N THR A 147 -1.76 -46.76 14.91
CA THR A 147 -0.92 -46.39 16.07
C THR A 147 -0.21 -45.06 15.81
N SER A 148 0.39 -44.89 14.64
CA SER A 148 1.05 -43.66 14.23
C SER A 148 0.08 -42.46 14.20
N TYR A 149 -1.19 -42.66 13.80
CA TYR A 149 -2.22 -41.61 13.82
C TYR A 149 -2.59 -41.20 15.26
N CYS A 150 -2.79 -42.20 16.15
CA CYS A 150 -3.08 -41.95 17.58
C CYS A 150 -1.93 -41.17 18.23
N ASP A 151 -0.70 -41.60 18.02
CA ASP A 151 0.53 -40.95 18.53
C ASP A 151 0.62 -39.49 18.04
N GLN A 152 0.26 -39.21 16.78
CA GLN A 152 0.30 -37.88 16.23
C GLN A 152 -0.80 -36.99 16.82
N LYS A 153 -2.00 -37.54 17.08
CA LYS A 153 -3.13 -36.82 17.71
C LYS A 153 -2.78 -36.46 19.16
N ASP A 154 -2.22 -37.38 19.90
CA ASP A 154 -1.80 -37.16 21.28
C ASP A 154 -0.65 -36.13 21.35
N ALA A 155 0.31 -36.21 20.44
CA ALA A 155 1.36 -35.21 20.32
C ALA A 155 0.82 -33.82 20.00
N LEU A 156 -0.21 -33.69 19.15
CA LEU A 156 -0.85 -32.39 18.86
C LEU A 156 -1.55 -31.82 20.11
N GLN A 157 -2.22 -32.66 20.88
CA GLN A 157 -2.83 -32.23 22.16
C GLN A 157 -1.78 -31.79 23.17
N GLN A 158 -0.68 -32.56 23.30
CA GLN A 158 0.43 -32.19 24.16
C GLN A 158 1.08 -30.86 23.71
N PHE A 159 1.28 -30.68 22.41
CA PHE A 159 1.79 -29.43 21.87
C PHE A 159 0.92 -28.22 22.25
N ARG A 160 -0.41 -28.35 22.11
CA ARG A 160 -1.36 -27.30 22.50
C ARG A 160 -1.31 -27.02 24.00
N SER A 161 -1.22 -28.05 24.83
CA SER A 161 -1.10 -27.89 26.27
C SER A 161 0.19 -27.20 26.69
N GLU A 162 1.33 -27.53 26.09
CA GLU A 162 2.60 -26.86 26.38
C GLU A 162 2.59 -25.39 25.91
N LEU A 163 1.92 -25.12 24.79
CA LEU A 163 1.74 -23.76 24.30
C LEU A 163 0.83 -22.93 25.21
N GLN A 164 -0.28 -23.53 25.68
CA GLN A 164 -1.19 -22.92 26.66
C GLN A 164 -0.45 -22.56 27.96
N ASN A 165 0.29 -23.51 28.52
CA ASN A 165 1.11 -23.29 29.72
C ASN A 165 2.15 -22.17 29.50
N PHE A 166 2.73 -22.10 28.31
CA PHE A 166 3.67 -21.04 27.98
C PHE A 166 3.00 -19.66 28.03
N ILE A 167 1.79 -19.53 27.46
CA ILE A 167 1.04 -18.27 27.45
C ILE A 167 0.66 -17.84 28.85
N GLU A 168 0.12 -18.75 29.66
CA GLU A 168 -0.29 -18.50 31.04
C GLU A 168 0.88 -17.97 31.89
N VAL A 169 2.07 -18.55 31.73
CA VAL A 169 3.25 -18.17 32.51
C VAL A 169 3.87 -16.86 32.01
N ASN A 170 3.85 -16.60 30.68
CA ASN A 170 4.66 -15.55 30.11
C ASN A 170 3.88 -14.30 29.69
N CYS A 171 2.54 -14.38 29.54
CA CYS A 171 1.72 -13.27 29.01
C CYS A 171 0.95 -12.50 30.10
N GLY A 172 1.09 -12.84 31.38
CA GLY A 172 0.53 -12.06 32.50
C GLY A 172 -1.00 -11.94 32.49
N GLY A 173 -1.69 -13.01 32.04
CA GLY A 173 -3.15 -13.06 31.97
C GLY A 173 -3.75 -12.37 30.74
N LYS A 174 -2.92 -11.84 29.84
CA LYS A 174 -3.35 -11.28 28.56
C LYS A 174 -3.08 -12.27 27.42
N PRO A 175 -3.83 -12.19 26.31
CA PRO A 175 -3.57 -13.03 25.14
C PRO A 175 -2.23 -12.70 24.49
N LEU A 176 -1.65 -13.70 23.85
CA LEU A 176 -0.54 -13.55 22.92
C LEU A 176 -1.09 -13.16 21.54
N VAL A 177 -0.67 -12.01 21.01
CA VAL A 177 -1.16 -11.49 19.74
C VAL A 177 -0.11 -11.63 18.65
N PHE A 178 -0.45 -12.39 17.62
CA PHE A 178 0.36 -12.52 16.40
C PHE A 178 -0.18 -11.60 15.32
N PHE A 179 0.69 -10.79 14.75
CA PHE A 179 0.43 -10.03 13.54
C PHE A 179 1.08 -10.74 12.36
N ILE A 180 0.27 -11.19 11.41
CA ILE A 180 0.68 -11.81 10.15
C ILE A 180 0.44 -10.81 9.04
N ASP A 181 1.47 -10.37 8.37
CA ASP A 181 1.37 -9.36 7.31
C ASP A 181 1.86 -9.90 5.97
N GLU A 182 1.32 -9.34 4.88
CA GLU A 182 1.70 -9.66 3.50
C GLU A 182 1.48 -11.13 3.09
N LEU A 183 0.54 -11.85 3.71
CA LEU A 183 0.21 -13.23 3.35
C LEU A 183 -0.37 -13.36 1.95
N ASP A 184 -1.08 -12.33 1.48
CA ASP A 184 -1.66 -12.18 0.15
C ASP A 184 -0.63 -11.99 -0.98
N ARG A 185 0.66 -11.86 -0.64
CA ARG A 185 1.77 -11.77 -1.61
C ARG A 185 2.58 -13.05 -1.73
N CYS A 186 2.32 -14.00 -0.86
CA CYS A 186 3.02 -15.27 -0.84
C CYS A 186 2.63 -16.15 -2.03
N ARG A 187 3.46 -17.17 -2.28
CA ARG A 187 3.09 -18.25 -3.19
C ARG A 187 1.77 -18.87 -2.73
N PRO A 188 0.87 -19.25 -3.67
CA PRO A 188 -0.45 -19.80 -3.34
C PRO A 188 -0.40 -20.93 -2.32
N ASP A 189 0.48 -21.90 -2.53
CA ASP A 189 0.63 -23.05 -1.63
C ASP A 189 1.04 -22.64 -0.21
N TYR A 190 1.99 -21.69 -0.10
CA TYR A 190 2.45 -21.20 1.20
C TYR A 190 1.36 -20.42 1.93
N ALA A 191 0.60 -19.59 1.22
CA ALA A 191 -0.47 -18.79 1.82
C ALA A 191 -1.58 -19.67 2.39
N VAL A 192 -2.02 -20.67 1.65
CA VAL A 192 -3.04 -21.64 2.08
C VAL A 192 -2.52 -22.48 3.24
N GLU A 193 -1.32 -23.05 3.12
CA GLU A 193 -0.72 -23.84 4.18
C GLU A 193 -0.53 -23.02 5.47
N PHE A 194 -0.19 -21.74 5.37
CA PHE A 194 -0.06 -20.85 6.53
C PHE A 194 -1.38 -20.75 7.31
N LEU A 195 -2.50 -20.51 6.62
CA LEU A 195 -3.83 -20.48 7.25
C LEU A 195 -4.21 -21.81 7.89
N GLU A 196 -3.95 -22.92 7.19
CA GLU A 196 -4.20 -24.26 7.71
C GLU A 196 -3.37 -24.55 8.96
N ARG A 197 -2.08 -24.13 9.00
CA ARG A 197 -1.23 -24.30 10.18
C ARG A 197 -1.75 -23.49 11.37
N ILE A 198 -2.21 -22.27 11.17
CA ILE A 198 -2.87 -21.50 12.25
C ILE A 198 -4.08 -22.29 12.78
N LYS A 199 -4.99 -22.69 11.92
CA LYS A 199 -6.23 -23.40 12.30
C LYS A 199 -5.96 -24.71 13.03
N HIS A 200 -5.00 -25.52 12.54
CA HIS A 200 -4.79 -26.85 13.06
C HIS A 200 -3.85 -26.92 14.26
N PHE A 201 -2.88 -26.03 14.37
CA PHE A 201 -1.89 -26.12 15.46
C PHE A 201 -2.17 -25.13 16.59
N PHE A 202 -2.63 -23.94 16.27
CA PHE A 202 -2.74 -22.84 17.22
C PHE A 202 -4.18 -22.52 17.65
N CYS A 203 -5.11 -23.45 17.48
CA CYS A 203 -6.43 -23.38 18.11
C CYS A 203 -6.28 -23.64 19.64
N VAL A 204 -5.76 -22.62 20.32
CA VAL A 204 -5.43 -22.62 21.75
C VAL A 204 -5.98 -21.33 22.34
N ASP A 205 -6.53 -21.40 23.56
CA ASP A 205 -7.06 -20.23 24.24
C ASP A 205 -5.96 -19.17 24.46
N ASN A 206 -6.37 -17.90 24.43
CA ASN A 206 -5.48 -16.78 24.62
C ASN A 206 -4.37 -16.63 23.53
N ILE A 207 -4.58 -17.18 22.34
CA ILE A 207 -3.81 -16.82 21.14
C ILE A 207 -4.73 -16.09 20.16
N ILE A 208 -4.31 -14.93 19.70
CA ILE A 208 -5.02 -14.14 18.72
C ILE A 208 -4.15 -13.92 17.51
N PHE A 209 -4.67 -14.21 16.32
CA PHE A 209 -4.01 -13.94 15.05
C PHE A 209 -4.72 -12.78 14.36
N ILE A 210 -3.95 -11.73 14.04
CA ILE A 210 -4.37 -10.61 13.22
C ILE A 210 -3.70 -10.78 11.86
N VAL A 211 -4.46 -11.18 10.86
CA VAL A 211 -3.96 -11.44 9.49
C VAL A 211 -4.28 -10.23 8.63
N SER A 212 -3.24 -9.45 8.31
CA SER A 212 -3.33 -8.23 7.51
C SER A 212 -3.19 -8.59 6.03
N VAL A 213 -4.27 -8.52 5.28
CA VAL A 213 -4.34 -9.00 3.90
C VAL A 213 -5.18 -8.11 3.00
N ASP A 214 -4.97 -8.22 1.70
CA ASP A 214 -5.98 -7.92 0.70
C ASP A 214 -6.74 -9.22 0.39
N LYS A 215 -7.97 -9.31 0.87
CA LYS A 215 -8.78 -10.53 0.78
C LYS A 215 -9.02 -10.99 -0.66
N LYS A 216 -9.10 -10.02 -1.61
CA LYS A 216 -9.26 -10.35 -3.03
C LYS A 216 -8.03 -11.08 -3.58
N HIS A 217 -6.83 -10.59 -3.26
CA HIS A 217 -5.59 -11.24 -3.70
C HIS A 217 -5.36 -12.58 -3.00
N LEU A 218 -5.71 -12.68 -1.72
CA LEU A 218 -5.66 -13.96 -1.00
C LEU A 218 -6.62 -14.99 -1.61
N ALA A 219 -7.80 -14.55 -2.06
CA ALA A 219 -8.76 -15.40 -2.78
C ALA A 219 -8.18 -15.95 -4.09
N GLU A 220 -7.42 -15.14 -4.84
CA GLU A 220 -6.72 -15.61 -6.05
C GLU A 220 -5.63 -16.66 -5.70
N SER A 221 -4.94 -16.51 -4.57
CA SER A 221 -4.00 -17.52 -4.09
C SER A 221 -4.70 -18.86 -3.77
N VAL A 222 -5.89 -18.81 -3.17
CA VAL A 222 -6.71 -20.03 -2.93
C VAL A 222 -7.09 -20.70 -4.24
N LYS A 223 -7.57 -19.96 -5.24
CA LYS A 223 -7.87 -20.51 -6.57
C LYS A 223 -6.64 -21.15 -7.22
N GLY A 224 -5.50 -20.46 -7.13
CA GLY A 224 -4.22 -20.94 -7.66
C GLY A 224 -3.77 -22.26 -7.02
N HIS A 225 -3.92 -22.38 -5.70
CA HIS A 225 -3.57 -23.59 -4.94
C HIS A 225 -4.40 -24.82 -5.38
N TYR A 226 -5.72 -24.64 -5.50
CA TYR A 226 -6.61 -25.73 -5.87
C TYR A 226 -6.75 -25.95 -7.39
N GLY A 227 -6.21 -25.05 -8.21
CA GLY A 227 -6.29 -25.14 -9.67
C GLY A 227 -7.70 -25.01 -10.23
N SER A 228 -8.63 -24.43 -9.51
CA SER A 228 -10.04 -24.27 -9.91
C SER A 228 -10.51 -22.83 -9.77
N ALA A 229 -11.07 -22.29 -10.86
CA ALA A 229 -11.69 -20.97 -10.86
C ALA A 229 -13.05 -20.94 -10.14
N ASP A 230 -13.72 -22.09 -10.05
CA ASP A 230 -15.11 -22.21 -9.54
C ASP A 230 -15.20 -22.37 -8.01
N ILE A 231 -14.07 -22.33 -7.31
CA ILE A 231 -14.05 -22.41 -5.84
C ILE A 231 -14.70 -21.16 -5.24
N ASP A 232 -15.64 -21.35 -4.32
CA ASP A 232 -16.14 -20.27 -3.46
C ASP A 232 -15.07 -19.92 -2.42
N THR A 233 -14.24 -18.95 -2.79
CA THR A 233 -13.13 -18.50 -1.95
C THR A 233 -13.58 -17.74 -0.71
N ASP A 234 -14.75 -17.11 -0.75
CA ASP A 234 -15.29 -16.41 0.42
C ASP A 234 -15.74 -17.41 1.47
N GLU A 235 -16.45 -18.48 1.05
CA GLU A 235 -16.82 -19.57 1.96
C GLU A 235 -15.58 -20.29 2.50
N TYR A 236 -14.57 -20.51 1.65
CA TYR A 236 -13.32 -21.13 2.06
C TYR A 236 -12.59 -20.30 3.12
N LEU A 237 -12.40 -18.99 2.91
CA LEU A 237 -11.71 -18.10 3.82
C LEU A 237 -12.45 -17.87 5.14
N ARG A 238 -13.79 -17.91 5.15
CA ARG A 238 -14.60 -17.86 6.38
C ARG A 238 -14.29 -18.99 7.38
N ARG A 239 -13.70 -20.08 6.92
CA ARG A 239 -13.28 -21.17 7.83
C ARG A 239 -12.08 -20.79 8.67
N PHE A 240 -11.30 -19.80 8.27
CA PHE A 240 -10.06 -19.37 8.92
C PHE A 240 -10.23 -18.10 9.72
N PHE A 241 -11.15 -17.22 9.34
CA PHE A 241 -11.37 -15.94 10.00
C PHE A 241 -12.66 -15.95 10.80
N ASP A 242 -12.51 -15.76 12.11
CA ASP A 242 -13.64 -15.63 13.03
C ASP A 242 -14.22 -14.21 13.00
N ILE A 243 -13.36 -13.22 12.73
CA ILE A 243 -13.71 -11.81 12.62
C ILE A 243 -13.07 -11.22 11.35
N GLU A 244 -13.83 -10.41 10.64
CA GLU A 244 -13.33 -9.63 9.50
C GLU A 244 -13.51 -8.14 9.81
N TYR A 245 -12.46 -7.35 9.61
CA TYR A 245 -12.48 -5.91 9.77
C TYR A 245 -11.89 -5.23 8.55
N ASP A 246 -12.72 -4.45 7.85
CA ASP A 246 -12.29 -3.65 6.71
C ASP A 246 -11.65 -2.36 7.22
N LEU A 247 -10.36 -2.19 6.93
CA LEU A 247 -9.64 -0.98 7.31
C LEU A 247 -10.15 0.19 6.46
N PRO A 248 -10.69 1.26 7.08
CA PRO A 248 -11.26 2.38 6.34
C PRO A 248 -10.27 3.00 5.35
N CYS A 249 -10.78 3.39 4.17
CA CYS A 249 -10.00 4.13 3.20
C CYS A 249 -9.50 5.44 3.82
N PRO A 250 -8.22 5.76 3.66
CA PRO A 250 -7.64 6.95 4.25
C PRO A 250 -8.13 8.22 3.53
N GLU A 251 -8.15 9.33 4.25
CA GLU A 251 -8.34 10.65 3.64
C GLU A 251 -7.06 11.06 2.90
N LEU A 252 -7.13 11.03 1.56
CA LEU A 252 -5.98 11.29 0.69
C LEU A 252 -5.38 12.68 0.87
N LYS A 253 -6.21 13.69 1.19
CA LYS A 253 -5.76 15.08 1.34
C LYS A 253 -4.70 15.22 2.43
N ALA A 254 -5.02 14.79 3.65
CA ALA A 254 -4.10 14.90 4.79
C ALA A 254 -2.79 14.12 4.53
N PHE A 255 -2.88 12.98 3.85
CA PHE A 255 -1.71 12.20 3.47
C PHE A 255 -0.86 12.89 2.40
N CYS A 256 -1.47 13.44 1.34
CA CYS A 256 -0.77 14.22 0.32
C CYS A 256 -0.02 15.40 0.93
N GLU A 257 -0.68 16.18 1.79
CA GLU A 257 -0.08 17.31 2.50
C GLU A 257 1.13 16.88 3.33
N TYR A 258 1.02 15.76 4.04
CA TYR A 258 2.12 15.20 4.81
C TYR A 258 3.30 14.78 3.93
N VAL A 259 3.05 14.01 2.87
CA VAL A 259 4.12 13.54 1.97
C VAL A 259 4.77 14.73 1.27
N PHE A 260 4.00 15.69 0.80
CA PHE A 260 4.50 16.89 0.15
C PHE A 260 5.44 17.69 1.06
N LYS A 261 5.05 17.91 2.33
CA LYS A 261 5.90 18.58 3.34
C LYS A 261 7.15 17.76 3.66
N ARG A 262 7.01 16.43 3.83
CA ARG A 262 8.12 15.53 4.14
C ARG A 262 9.18 15.51 3.05
N GLU A 263 8.75 15.45 1.79
CA GLU A 263 9.67 15.35 0.65
C GLU A 263 10.42 16.65 0.37
N ASN A 264 9.95 17.79 0.87
CA ASN A 264 10.58 19.10 0.75
C ASN A 264 11.13 19.36 -0.65
N LEU A 265 10.24 19.68 -1.59
CA LEU A 265 10.60 19.92 -2.98
C LEU A 265 11.47 21.17 -3.12
N ASN A 266 12.79 21.01 -3.01
CA ASN A 266 13.79 22.10 -2.97
C ASN A 266 13.79 23.01 -4.22
N GLY A 267 12.98 22.70 -5.22
CA GLY A 267 12.84 23.48 -6.43
C GLY A 267 11.79 24.58 -6.37
N VAL A 268 10.86 24.48 -5.44
CA VAL A 268 9.76 25.43 -5.29
C VAL A 268 10.19 26.50 -4.31
N GLN A 269 10.37 27.73 -4.80
CA GLN A 269 11.08 28.77 -4.02
C GLN A 269 10.15 29.50 -3.03
N THR A 270 8.91 29.75 -3.41
CA THR A 270 7.99 30.51 -2.59
C THR A 270 6.89 29.64 -1.98
N ASP A 271 6.37 30.03 -0.81
CA ASP A 271 5.29 29.31 -0.16
C ASP A 271 4.01 29.35 -1.03
N LYS A 272 3.80 30.43 -1.77
CA LYS A 272 2.67 30.54 -2.71
C LYS A 272 2.77 29.51 -3.85
N GLU A 273 3.94 29.27 -4.41
CA GLU A 273 4.15 28.24 -5.43
C GLU A 273 3.92 26.84 -4.86
N LYS A 274 4.38 26.59 -3.62
CA LYS A 274 4.11 25.33 -2.92
C LYS A 274 2.63 25.05 -2.73
N ASP A 275 1.87 26.09 -2.34
CA ASP A 275 0.41 25.98 -2.17
C ASP A 275 -0.29 25.70 -3.49
N ILE A 276 0.13 26.37 -4.57
CA ILE A 276 -0.42 26.13 -5.91
C ILE A 276 -0.13 24.70 -6.37
N LEU A 277 1.12 24.27 -6.22
CA LEU A 277 1.53 22.93 -6.62
C LEU A 277 0.80 21.84 -5.82
N LEU A 278 0.66 22.03 -4.50
CA LEU A 278 -0.08 21.12 -3.65
C LEU A 278 -1.54 21.00 -4.06
N ASP A 279 -2.21 22.11 -4.37
CA ASP A 279 -3.61 22.10 -4.83
C ASP A 279 -3.76 21.35 -6.17
N ILE A 280 -2.81 21.53 -7.09
CA ILE A 280 -2.78 20.79 -8.37
C ILE A 280 -2.58 19.29 -8.11
N ILE A 281 -1.63 18.93 -7.26
CA ILE A 281 -1.41 17.52 -6.88
C ILE A 281 -2.67 16.92 -6.26
N LEU A 282 -3.31 17.61 -5.32
CA LEU A 282 -4.55 17.16 -4.68
C LEU A 282 -5.67 16.94 -5.67
N MET A 283 -5.85 17.85 -6.61
CA MET A 283 -6.84 17.70 -7.66
C MET A 283 -6.57 16.49 -8.53
N LEU A 284 -5.33 16.33 -9.02
CA LEU A 284 -4.94 15.19 -9.85
C LEU A 284 -5.13 13.86 -9.11
N VAL A 285 -4.68 13.78 -7.87
CA VAL A 285 -4.81 12.58 -7.03
C VAL A 285 -6.28 12.24 -6.73
N GLN A 286 -7.14 13.24 -6.54
CA GLN A 286 -8.57 13.03 -6.29
C GLN A 286 -9.39 12.76 -7.56
N SER A 287 -8.84 13.03 -8.74
CA SER A 287 -9.51 12.73 -10.01
C SER A 287 -9.45 11.25 -10.38
N GLU A 288 -8.62 10.47 -9.69
CA GLU A 288 -8.40 9.06 -9.92
C GLU A 288 -8.48 8.28 -8.60
N ASN A 289 -8.68 6.96 -8.69
CA ASN A 289 -8.66 6.08 -7.53
C ASN A 289 -7.22 5.65 -7.21
N ILE A 290 -6.51 6.50 -6.47
CA ILE A 290 -5.06 6.36 -6.22
C ILE A 290 -4.79 5.90 -4.79
N THR A 291 -3.89 4.95 -4.63
CA THR A 291 -3.44 4.46 -3.32
C THR A 291 -2.39 5.37 -2.68
N LEU A 292 -2.21 5.27 -1.36
CA LEU A 292 -1.19 6.05 -0.63
C LEU A 292 0.22 5.81 -1.15
N ARG A 293 0.55 4.58 -1.54
CA ARG A 293 1.85 4.22 -2.13
C ARG A 293 2.07 4.90 -3.48
N GLN A 294 1.02 4.99 -4.28
CA GLN A 294 1.06 5.70 -5.56
C GLN A 294 1.27 7.20 -5.36
N VAL A 295 0.63 7.80 -4.35
CA VAL A 295 0.86 9.21 -3.97
C VAL A 295 2.31 9.44 -3.59
N GLU A 296 2.88 8.59 -2.73
CA GLU A 296 4.30 8.70 -2.33
C GLU A 296 5.23 8.62 -3.53
N ARG A 297 5.00 7.67 -4.42
CA ARG A 297 5.82 7.50 -5.63
C ARG A 297 5.69 8.67 -6.58
N TYR A 298 4.48 9.16 -6.78
CA TYR A 298 4.22 10.34 -7.62
C TYR A 298 4.98 11.57 -7.11
N ILE A 299 4.89 11.87 -5.82
CA ILE A 299 5.61 13.01 -5.21
C ILE A 299 7.13 12.77 -5.23
N SER A 300 7.59 11.53 -5.03
CA SER A 300 9.01 11.19 -5.14
C SER A 300 9.55 11.36 -6.57
N GLN A 301 8.74 11.08 -7.58
CA GLN A 301 9.07 11.33 -8.98
C GLN A 301 9.21 12.83 -9.27
N LEU A 302 8.29 13.65 -8.76
CA LEU A 302 8.41 15.11 -8.83
C LEU A 302 9.73 15.58 -8.22
N LYS A 303 10.07 15.07 -7.05
CA LYS A 303 11.34 15.39 -6.38
C LYS A 303 12.56 15.00 -7.22
N LEU A 304 12.51 13.85 -7.88
CA LEU A 304 13.59 13.40 -8.77
C LEU A 304 13.76 14.37 -9.94
N CYS A 305 12.67 14.76 -10.58
CA CYS A 305 12.70 15.72 -11.68
C CYS A 305 13.30 17.06 -11.22
N TYR A 306 12.94 17.56 -10.06
CA TYR A 306 13.52 18.80 -9.52
C TYR A 306 14.98 18.68 -9.12
N ALA A 307 15.42 17.52 -8.65
CA ALA A 307 16.82 17.31 -8.32
C ALA A 307 17.73 17.23 -9.55
N SER A 308 17.18 16.75 -10.67
CA SER A 308 17.94 16.54 -11.91
C SER A 308 18.15 17.82 -12.72
N TYR A 309 17.26 18.83 -12.55
CA TYR A 309 17.32 20.06 -13.36
C TYR A 309 16.86 21.30 -12.56
N ARG A 310 17.82 21.96 -11.92
CA ARG A 310 17.56 23.18 -11.14
C ARG A 310 17.04 24.36 -11.97
N GLU A 311 17.35 24.42 -13.26
CA GLU A 311 17.00 25.53 -14.17
C GLU A 311 15.59 25.37 -14.80
N LEU A 312 15.02 24.15 -14.76
CA LEU A 312 13.67 23.82 -15.26
C LEU A 312 12.54 24.21 -14.30
N LEU A 313 12.87 24.92 -13.26
CA LEU A 313 12.05 25.16 -12.06
C LEU A 313 10.84 26.09 -12.26
N ILE A 314 10.56 26.53 -13.48
CA ILE A 314 9.47 27.48 -13.75
C ILE A 314 8.13 26.80 -14.01
N TRP A 315 8.13 25.46 -14.29
CA TRP A 315 6.94 24.72 -14.75
C TRP A 315 6.53 23.57 -13.82
N HIS A 316 6.43 23.87 -12.54
CA HIS A 316 6.06 22.90 -11.51
C HIS A 316 4.71 22.24 -11.77
N ASP A 317 3.74 23.04 -12.23
CA ASP A 317 2.38 22.64 -12.57
C ASP A 317 2.34 21.65 -13.75
N LEU A 318 3.06 21.97 -14.83
CA LEU A 318 3.13 21.10 -16.02
C LEU A 318 3.89 19.81 -15.72
N ALA A 319 4.99 19.87 -14.97
CA ALA A 319 5.72 18.68 -14.56
C ALA A 319 4.83 17.75 -13.73
N ALA A 320 4.09 18.31 -12.76
CA ALA A 320 3.14 17.55 -11.96
C ALA A 320 2.06 16.89 -12.83
N PHE A 321 1.47 17.65 -13.76
CA PHE A 321 0.45 17.16 -14.67
C PHE A 321 0.97 16.03 -15.58
N LEU A 322 2.10 16.24 -16.22
CA LEU A 322 2.68 15.26 -17.17
C LEU A 322 3.15 13.98 -16.47
N ILE A 323 3.81 14.08 -15.31
CA ILE A 323 4.21 12.92 -14.53
C ILE A 323 2.99 12.14 -14.07
N PHE A 324 1.94 12.82 -13.63
CA PHE A 324 0.68 12.18 -13.25
C PHE A 324 0.10 11.38 -14.41
N HIS A 325 -0.06 12.01 -15.58
CA HIS A 325 -0.62 11.33 -16.75
C HIS A 325 0.27 10.20 -17.26
N LYS A 326 1.58 10.34 -17.21
CA LYS A 326 2.50 9.26 -17.59
C LYS A 326 2.20 7.96 -16.81
N HIS A 327 1.87 8.07 -15.53
CA HIS A 327 1.67 6.90 -14.67
C HIS A 327 0.24 6.42 -14.58
N PHE A 328 -0.71 7.33 -14.57
CA PHE A 328 -2.13 7.01 -14.30
C PHE A 328 -3.02 7.09 -15.55
N ASN A 329 -2.58 7.76 -16.59
CA ASN A 329 -3.29 7.89 -17.86
C ASN A 329 -2.29 7.92 -19.03
N PRO A 330 -1.53 6.84 -19.26
CA PRO A 330 -0.44 6.83 -20.23
C PRO A 330 -0.88 7.20 -21.65
N GLU A 331 -2.11 6.87 -22.03
CA GLU A 331 -2.66 7.25 -23.33
C GLU A 331 -2.70 8.78 -23.52
N ILE A 332 -3.09 9.54 -22.48
CA ILE A 332 -3.09 11.00 -22.54
C ILE A 332 -1.65 11.52 -22.68
N TYR A 333 -0.72 10.97 -21.90
CA TYR A 333 0.68 11.36 -21.94
C TYR A 333 1.32 11.08 -23.33
N ASP A 334 1.12 9.87 -23.85
CA ASP A 334 1.68 9.45 -25.13
C ASP A 334 1.10 10.25 -26.31
N ASN A 335 -0.20 10.56 -26.26
CA ASN A 335 -0.83 11.39 -27.28
C ASN A 335 -0.37 12.85 -27.21
N LEU A 336 -0.16 13.41 -26.02
CA LEU A 336 0.46 14.74 -25.87
C LEU A 336 1.90 14.76 -26.42
N LYS A 337 2.70 13.78 -26.04
CA LYS A 337 4.08 13.66 -26.46
C LYS A 337 4.21 13.51 -27.98
N ALA A 338 3.33 12.71 -28.58
CA ALA A 338 3.29 12.47 -30.03
C ALA A 338 2.53 13.53 -30.82
N SER A 339 2.08 14.63 -30.18
CA SER A 339 1.34 15.73 -30.81
C SER A 339 0.08 15.27 -31.57
N ARG A 340 -0.66 14.30 -31.02
CA ARG A 340 -1.84 13.70 -31.66
C ARG A 340 -3.13 14.46 -31.43
N TYR A 341 -3.16 15.41 -30.50
CA TYR A 341 -4.33 16.27 -30.28
C TYR A 341 -4.24 17.52 -31.13
N ASP A 342 -5.38 18.01 -31.60
CA ASP A 342 -5.54 19.42 -31.90
C ASP A 342 -5.99 20.20 -30.65
N VAL A 343 -5.98 21.51 -30.70
CA VAL A 343 -6.33 22.38 -29.54
C VAL A 343 -7.74 22.15 -29.04
N ASN A 344 -8.68 21.89 -29.94
CA ASN A 344 -10.07 21.70 -29.57
C ASN A 344 -10.29 20.33 -28.91
N SER A 345 -9.71 19.28 -29.43
CA SER A 345 -9.77 17.94 -28.86
C SER A 345 -9.06 17.88 -27.50
N LEU A 346 -7.91 18.52 -27.36
CA LEU A 346 -7.23 18.65 -26.07
C LEU A 346 -8.06 19.45 -25.07
N SER A 347 -8.60 20.61 -25.49
CA SER A 347 -9.47 21.43 -24.65
C SER A 347 -10.72 20.67 -24.19
N LYS A 348 -11.33 19.88 -25.07
CA LYS A 348 -12.48 19.05 -24.74
C LYS A 348 -12.11 17.97 -23.72
N LEU A 349 -11.01 17.25 -23.94
CA LEU A 349 -10.49 16.25 -23.01
C LEU A 349 -10.29 16.81 -21.60
N LEU A 350 -9.63 17.98 -21.51
CA LEU A 350 -9.39 18.65 -20.24
C LEU A 350 -10.69 19.12 -19.57
N SER A 351 -11.66 19.59 -20.36
CA SER A 351 -12.98 19.94 -19.86
C SER A 351 -13.75 18.75 -19.31
N ASP A 352 -13.74 17.64 -20.03
CA ASP A 352 -14.45 16.42 -19.63
C ASP A 352 -13.85 15.85 -18.36
N LYS A 353 -12.52 15.86 -18.24
CA LYS A 353 -11.82 15.27 -17.09
C LYS A 353 -11.78 16.18 -15.86
N TYR A 354 -11.53 17.47 -16.05
CA TYR A 354 -11.26 18.43 -14.96
C TYR A 354 -12.29 19.57 -14.85
N GLY A 355 -13.31 19.59 -15.69
CA GLY A 355 -14.30 20.68 -15.73
C GLY A 355 -15.04 20.90 -14.41
N SER A 356 -15.27 19.87 -13.61
CA SER A 356 -15.88 20.01 -12.28
C SER A 356 -15.01 20.80 -11.30
N TRP A 357 -13.69 20.64 -11.39
CA TRP A 357 -12.72 21.36 -10.57
C TRP A 357 -12.56 22.80 -11.03
N LEU A 358 -12.48 23.03 -12.34
CA LEU A 358 -12.44 24.38 -12.93
C LEU A 358 -13.66 25.20 -12.53
N ARG A 359 -14.86 24.61 -12.52
CA ARG A 359 -16.08 25.26 -12.05
C ARG A 359 -16.04 25.64 -10.57
N LYS A 360 -15.50 24.76 -9.71
CA LYS A 360 -15.34 25.04 -8.26
C LYS A 360 -14.35 26.17 -8.00
N GLU A 361 -13.28 26.23 -8.76
CA GLU A 361 -12.26 27.28 -8.66
C GLU A 361 -12.80 28.66 -9.01
N ALA A 362 -13.66 28.76 -10.01
CA ALA A 362 -14.30 30.02 -10.44
C ALA A 362 -15.08 30.71 -9.31
N HIS A 363 -15.45 29.99 -8.24
CA HIS A 363 -16.16 30.54 -7.09
C HIS A 363 -15.26 30.92 -5.90
N LYS A 364 -13.97 30.51 -5.85
CA LYS A 364 -13.18 30.57 -4.62
C LYS A 364 -11.88 31.38 -4.66
N GLY A 365 -11.52 32.00 -5.76
CA GLY A 365 -10.29 32.80 -5.81
C GLY A 365 -9.23 32.30 -6.79
N PRO A 366 -7.93 32.46 -6.58
CA PRO A 366 -6.95 32.46 -7.66
C PRO A 366 -7.03 31.17 -8.50
N TYR A 367 -7.22 31.38 -9.79
CA TYR A 367 -7.50 30.38 -10.84
C TYR A 367 -6.30 29.46 -11.11
N LYS A 368 -5.93 28.63 -10.15
CA LYS A 368 -4.71 27.78 -10.18
C LYS A 368 -4.78 26.74 -11.29
N MET A 369 -5.95 26.14 -11.46
CA MET A 369 -6.16 25.12 -12.50
C MET A 369 -6.31 25.74 -13.88
N SER A 370 -6.98 26.88 -13.98
CA SER A 370 -7.04 27.63 -15.24
C SER A 370 -5.66 28.04 -15.71
N TYR A 371 -4.74 28.36 -14.78
CA TYR A 371 -3.34 28.63 -15.09
C TYR A 371 -2.68 27.41 -15.74
N LEU A 372 -2.74 26.25 -15.12
CA LEU A 372 -2.19 24.99 -15.65
C LEU A 372 -2.73 24.70 -17.06
N VAL A 373 -4.05 24.79 -17.23
CA VAL A 373 -4.71 24.49 -18.51
C VAL A 373 -4.26 25.45 -19.62
N ILE A 374 -4.23 26.74 -19.34
CA ILE A 374 -3.80 27.75 -20.32
C ILE A 374 -2.32 27.57 -20.65
N ASN A 375 -1.47 27.33 -19.66
CA ASN A 375 -0.05 27.07 -19.84
C ASN A 375 0.18 25.82 -20.72
N LEU A 376 -0.55 24.73 -20.43
CA LEU A 376 -0.48 23.50 -21.21
C LEU A 376 -0.90 23.73 -22.67
N LEU A 377 -2.06 24.37 -22.89
CA LEU A 377 -2.56 24.67 -24.24
C LEU A 377 -1.61 25.57 -25.02
N TYR A 378 -1.07 26.61 -24.39
CA TYR A 378 -0.12 27.53 -25.01
C TYR A 378 1.16 26.79 -25.50
N ARG A 379 1.75 25.96 -24.64
CA ARG A 379 2.99 25.25 -24.98
C ARG A 379 2.76 24.10 -25.94
N TYR A 380 1.63 23.44 -25.83
CA TYR A 380 1.24 22.40 -26.75
C TYR A 380 1.07 22.97 -28.19
N ASN A 381 0.46 24.15 -28.32
CA ASN A 381 0.38 24.84 -29.60
C ASN A 381 1.76 25.16 -30.18
N LYS A 382 2.69 25.66 -29.35
CA LYS A 382 4.07 25.86 -29.78
C LYS A 382 4.72 24.56 -30.26
N GLN A 383 4.47 23.45 -29.61
CA GLN A 383 4.95 22.13 -30.04
C GLN A 383 4.38 21.74 -31.43
N LEU A 384 3.16 22.15 -31.75
CA LEU A 384 2.54 21.96 -33.06
C LEU A 384 3.04 22.95 -34.13
N GLY A 385 3.99 23.84 -33.81
CA GLY A 385 4.45 24.89 -34.71
C GLY A 385 3.46 26.05 -34.89
N ILE A 386 2.47 26.16 -34.00
CA ILE A 386 1.47 27.22 -34.00
C ILE A 386 1.90 28.30 -33.02
N ASP A 387 2.13 29.54 -33.51
CA ASP A 387 2.50 30.66 -32.66
C ASP A 387 1.35 31.05 -31.71
N GLY A 388 1.55 30.80 -30.43
CA GLY A 388 0.62 31.15 -29.36
C GLY A 388 -0.64 30.28 -29.32
N ILE A 389 -1.65 30.71 -28.55
CA ILE A 389 -3.00 30.16 -28.65
C ILE A 389 -3.62 30.73 -29.95
N PRO A 390 -4.34 29.93 -30.77
CA PRO A 390 -4.80 30.32 -32.12
C PRO A 390 -5.76 31.51 -32.18
N TYR A 391 -5.78 32.32 -31.15
CA TYR A 391 -6.67 33.49 -30.99
C TYR A 391 -5.89 34.78 -30.70
N ARG A 392 -4.65 34.88 -31.19
CA ARG A 392 -3.80 36.08 -31.06
C ARG A 392 -4.57 37.32 -31.57
N GLY A 393 -4.85 38.27 -30.67
CA GLY A 393 -5.55 39.50 -30.95
C GLY A 393 -7.07 39.50 -30.79
N ASP A 394 -7.74 38.34 -30.66
CA ASP A 394 -9.19 38.27 -30.38
C ASP A 394 -9.48 37.36 -29.20
N TYR A 395 -9.25 37.87 -28.01
CA TYR A 395 -9.44 37.16 -26.73
C TYR A 395 -10.88 36.74 -26.47
N ARG A 396 -11.86 37.28 -27.19
CA ARG A 396 -13.27 36.88 -27.15
C ARG A 396 -13.48 35.46 -27.68
N ARG A 397 -12.47 34.88 -28.28
CA ARG A 397 -12.52 33.48 -28.75
C ARG A 397 -11.97 32.45 -27.77
N LEU A 398 -11.29 32.88 -26.70
CA LEU A 398 -10.84 31.96 -25.64
C LEU A 398 -12.01 31.30 -24.90
N ASP A 399 -13.14 32.02 -24.79
CA ASP A 399 -14.37 31.49 -24.22
C ASP A 399 -15.04 30.40 -25.10
N LYS A 400 -14.61 30.26 -26.34
CA LYS A 400 -15.07 29.18 -27.23
C LYS A 400 -14.36 27.83 -26.96
N LEU A 401 -13.24 27.87 -26.26
CA LEU A 401 -12.58 26.62 -25.85
C LEU A 401 -13.42 25.95 -24.75
N PRO A 402 -13.85 24.68 -24.93
CA PRO A 402 -14.70 23.99 -23.97
C PRO A 402 -14.19 24.04 -22.52
N VAL A 403 -12.86 23.98 -22.33
CA VAL A 403 -12.22 23.97 -21.01
C VAL A 403 -12.23 25.33 -20.31
N LEU A 404 -12.47 26.43 -21.03
CA LEU A 404 -12.51 27.80 -20.49
C LEU A 404 -13.92 28.41 -20.52
N ASN A 405 -14.89 27.70 -21.09
CA ASN A 405 -16.28 28.17 -21.23
C ASN A 405 -17.19 27.51 -20.19
N PHE A 406 -17.14 27.99 -18.95
CA PHE A 406 -18.01 27.52 -17.88
C PHE A 406 -19.07 28.56 -17.54
N GLU A 407 -20.32 28.28 -17.84
CA GLU A 407 -21.46 29.10 -17.37
C GLU A 407 -21.74 28.77 -15.88
N PRO A 408 -22.07 29.76 -15.02
CA PRO A 408 -22.26 31.19 -15.33
C PRO A 408 -20.97 32.03 -15.27
N HIS A 409 -19.82 31.43 -14.94
CA HIS A 409 -18.56 32.15 -14.75
C HIS A 409 -17.59 31.80 -15.88
N LYS A 410 -17.56 32.66 -16.87
CA LYS A 410 -16.47 32.68 -17.86
C LYS A 410 -15.18 33.07 -17.12
N VAL A 411 -14.08 32.39 -17.36
CA VAL A 411 -12.76 32.88 -16.94
C VAL A 411 -12.63 34.28 -17.46
N GLU A 412 -12.43 35.26 -16.57
CA GLU A 412 -12.37 36.66 -16.99
C GLU A 412 -11.36 36.81 -18.12
N HIS A 413 -11.78 37.32 -19.27
CA HIS A 413 -10.91 37.48 -20.43
C HIS A 413 -9.63 38.23 -20.07
N THR A 414 -9.73 39.20 -19.16
CA THR A 414 -8.60 39.98 -18.64
C THR A 414 -7.57 39.09 -17.96
N TYR A 415 -7.98 38.07 -17.20
CA TYR A 415 -7.10 37.18 -16.51
C TYR A 415 -6.38 36.23 -17.48
N ALA A 416 -7.12 35.57 -18.37
CA ALA A 416 -6.56 34.69 -19.39
C ALA A 416 -5.58 35.44 -20.29
N TYR A 417 -5.92 36.67 -20.66
CA TYR A 417 -5.02 37.54 -21.44
C TYR A 417 -3.75 37.92 -20.70
N THR A 418 -3.86 38.34 -19.44
CA THR A 418 -2.69 38.68 -18.62
C THR A 418 -1.77 37.49 -18.50
N LEU A 419 -2.32 36.29 -18.28
CA LEU A 419 -1.59 35.06 -18.18
C LEU A 419 -0.86 34.70 -19.46
N ILE A 420 -1.54 34.77 -20.62
CA ILE A 420 -0.91 34.51 -21.93
C ILE A 420 0.23 35.48 -22.18
N ARG A 421 0.01 36.78 -21.93
CA ARG A 421 1.04 37.81 -22.07
C ARG A 421 2.24 37.58 -21.16
N ASP A 422 2.01 37.07 -19.93
CA ASP A 422 3.08 36.76 -19.01
C ASP A 422 3.83 35.49 -19.46
N LEU A 423 3.11 34.50 -19.98
CA LEU A 423 3.72 33.31 -20.63
C LEU A 423 4.55 33.68 -21.86
N GLU A 424 4.10 34.67 -22.66
CA GLU A 424 4.88 35.19 -23.81
C GLU A 424 6.18 35.89 -23.38
N LYS A 425 6.17 36.61 -22.25
CA LYS A 425 7.37 37.25 -21.69
C LYS A 425 8.39 36.27 -21.12
N ILE A 426 7.93 35.14 -20.58
CA ILE A 426 8.77 34.06 -20.02
C ILE A 426 9.32 33.17 -21.16
N ASN A 427 9.37 33.68 -22.36
CA ASN A 427 9.42 32.97 -23.64
C ASN A 427 10.61 32.05 -23.89
N ASP A 428 11.72 32.09 -23.18
CA ASP A 428 12.97 31.49 -23.61
C ASP A 428 13.47 30.29 -22.77
N GLY A 429 12.59 29.62 -22.10
CA GLY A 429 13.04 28.52 -21.29
C GLY A 429 12.91 27.19 -21.99
N ILE A 430 11.92 26.42 -21.71
CA ILE A 430 11.89 24.99 -21.93
C ILE A 430 10.70 24.65 -22.81
N ALA A 431 10.94 23.89 -23.86
CA ALA A 431 9.88 23.31 -24.67
C ALA A 431 9.24 22.13 -23.90
N LEU A 432 7.99 21.78 -24.26
CA LEU A 432 7.37 20.57 -23.73
C LEU A 432 8.19 19.31 -24.01
N SER A 433 8.91 19.29 -25.14
CA SER A 433 9.85 18.22 -25.50
C SER A 433 10.92 18.00 -24.43
N ASP A 434 11.43 19.05 -23.82
CA ASP A 434 12.48 18.96 -22.80
C ASP A 434 11.92 18.39 -21.49
N LEU A 435 10.66 18.75 -21.14
CA LEU A 435 9.95 18.16 -20.01
C LEU A 435 9.69 16.65 -20.23
N TYR A 436 9.34 16.22 -21.44
CA TYR A 436 9.16 14.79 -21.72
C TYR A 436 10.46 14.01 -21.52
N HIS A 437 11.59 14.52 -21.99
CA HIS A 437 12.89 13.88 -21.80
C HIS A 437 13.24 13.74 -20.31
N LEU A 438 12.96 14.76 -19.53
CA LEU A 438 13.19 14.74 -18.09
C LEU A 438 12.27 13.75 -17.35
N ILE A 439 11.00 13.74 -17.73
CA ILE A 439 9.98 12.86 -17.14
C ILE A 439 10.21 11.40 -17.52
N ASP A 440 10.83 11.14 -18.67
CA ASP A 440 11.15 9.78 -19.11
C ASP A 440 12.23 9.10 -18.24
N ILE A 441 13.02 9.87 -17.52
CA ILE A 441 13.83 9.37 -16.40
C ILE A 441 12.89 9.12 -15.22
N SER A 442 12.22 7.96 -15.22
CA SER A 442 11.20 7.69 -14.20
C SER A 442 11.60 6.58 -13.24
N LEU A 443 11.12 6.70 -11.99
CA LEU A 443 11.10 5.56 -11.06
C LEU A 443 10.10 4.51 -11.59
N PRO A 444 10.46 3.21 -11.60
CA PRO A 444 9.54 2.18 -12.05
C PRO A 444 8.34 2.10 -11.09
N PHE A 445 7.13 2.15 -11.65
CA PHE A 445 5.92 1.76 -10.95
C PHE A 445 5.77 0.25 -11.10
N THR A 446 5.56 -0.46 -9.99
CA THR A 446 5.27 -1.89 -10.02
C THR A 446 3.80 -2.11 -10.37
N LYS A 447 3.40 -3.34 -10.70
CA LYS A 447 1.96 -3.69 -10.89
C LYS A 447 1.12 -3.28 -9.69
N ASP A 448 1.67 -3.36 -8.49
CA ASP A 448 1.03 -2.96 -7.23
C ASP A 448 0.77 -1.45 -7.13
N ASP A 449 1.40 -0.66 -7.97
CA ASP A 449 1.29 0.79 -7.98
C ASP A 449 0.41 1.30 -9.13
N LEU A 450 0.00 0.42 -10.05
CA LEU A 450 -0.90 0.79 -11.15
C LEU A 450 -2.36 0.70 -10.70
N PRO A 451 -3.24 1.63 -11.13
CA PRO A 451 -4.67 1.46 -10.92
C PRO A 451 -5.15 0.16 -11.58
N GLU A 452 -6.01 -0.60 -10.90
CA GLU A 452 -6.67 -1.75 -11.49
C GLU A 452 -7.31 -1.29 -12.82
N ALA A 453 -6.93 -1.93 -13.92
CA ALA A 453 -7.56 -1.67 -15.21
C ALA A 453 -9.06 -1.94 -15.02
N ARG A 454 -9.88 -0.91 -15.12
CA ARG A 454 -11.33 -1.10 -15.18
C ARG A 454 -11.58 -2.04 -16.32
N ALA A 455 -12.06 -3.24 -16.04
CA ALA A 455 -12.66 -4.09 -17.04
C ALA A 455 -13.78 -3.26 -17.66
N ILE A 456 -13.53 -2.77 -18.87
CA ILE A 456 -14.56 -2.16 -19.72
C ILE A 456 -15.47 -3.33 -20.10
N GLN A 457 -16.59 -3.46 -19.39
CA GLN A 457 -17.74 -4.21 -19.86
C GLN A 457 -18.52 -3.38 -20.86
#